data_7ca191beeac395fe7b663d39b098b8cf
#
_entry.id   7ca191beeac395fe7b663d39b098b8cf
#
_cell.length_a   1.000
_cell.length_b   1.000
_cell.length_c   1.000
_cell.angle_alpha   90.00
_cell.angle_beta   90.00
_cell.angle_gamma   90.00
#
_symmetry.space_group_name_H-M   'P 1'
#
loop_
_entity.id
_entity.type
_entity.pdbx_description
1 polymer ?
#
loop_
_entity_poly.entity_id
_entity_poly.type
_entity_poly.pdbx_seq_one_letter_code
_entity_poly.pdbx_strand_id
1 'polypeptide(L)'
;TLQEKLATPAGQQAAQTLQQTGDTCELLDILANDGWLKNEYHGEEEIFTGLASLNDLVRLAAAMGSEFPFDEYAEVQKLPVIDVEFSHLVGMDACQGTLTLLDTPGPNEAGQPQMEVMMRDQLQKASAVLAVMDYTQMNSKADEDVRKELNAIADVSAGRLFVLVNKFDEKDRNGDGADTVRQKVPAMLNSDVLPASRVYPGSSRQAYLANRALHELRKNGTLPVDEAWVDDFVREAFGRMKKDYVCKDSELATEGATDLWEGSLIDQLITEVILSSHSRAAALAVDSAAAKL
;
A
#
# COMPACT_ATOMS: atom_id res chain seq x y z
N THR A 1 -19.27 1.70 26.34
CA THR A 1 -17.99 2.09 25.70
C THR A 1 -17.09 0.87 25.51
N LEU A 2 -16.05 0.97 24.67
CA LEU A 2 -15.07 -0.10 24.49
C LEU A 2 -14.38 -0.46 25.81
N GLN A 3 -14.03 0.54 26.62
CA GLN A 3 -13.45 0.34 27.95
C GLN A 3 -14.34 -0.46 28.90
N GLU A 4 -15.65 -0.22 28.91
CA GLU A 4 -16.59 -1.00 29.71
C GLU A 4 -16.64 -2.46 29.24
N LYS A 5 -16.61 -2.70 27.93
CA LYS A 5 -16.58 -4.07 27.37
C LYS A 5 -15.24 -4.77 27.68
N LEU A 6 -14.12 -4.08 27.61
CA LEU A 6 -12.81 -4.61 28.00
C LEU A 6 -12.72 -5.00 29.47
N ALA A 7 -13.45 -4.30 30.35
CA ALA A 7 -13.53 -4.62 31.78
C ALA A 7 -14.32 -5.91 32.07
N THR A 8 -15.05 -6.44 31.08
CA THR A 8 -15.78 -7.72 31.26
C THR A 8 -14.84 -8.93 31.11
N PRO A 9 -15.16 -10.08 31.73
CA PRO A 9 -14.37 -11.31 31.57
C PRO A 9 -14.18 -11.71 30.10
N ALA A 10 -15.21 -11.51 29.26
CA ALA A 10 -15.14 -11.81 27.83
C ALA A 10 -14.19 -10.86 27.10
N GLY A 11 -14.19 -9.57 27.43
CA GLY A 11 -13.27 -8.58 26.89
C GLY A 11 -11.82 -8.86 27.28
N GLN A 12 -11.59 -9.23 28.52
CA GLN A 12 -10.24 -9.61 29.01
C GLN A 12 -9.73 -10.87 28.30
N GLN A 13 -10.59 -11.86 28.07
CA GLN A 13 -10.23 -13.06 27.34
C GLN A 13 -9.91 -12.76 25.86
N ALA A 14 -10.70 -11.89 25.21
CA ALA A 14 -10.44 -11.43 23.86
C ALA A 14 -9.08 -10.71 23.76
N ALA A 15 -8.79 -9.80 24.68
CA ALA A 15 -7.51 -9.10 24.76
C ALA A 15 -6.33 -10.05 24.96
N GLN A 16 -6.45 -11.04 25.86
CA GLN A 16 -5.43 -12.06 26.08
C GLN A 16 -5.20 -12.93 24.84
N THR A 17 -6.24 -13.29 24.11
CA THR A 17 -6.15 -14.08 22.87
C THR A 17 -5.37 -13.29 21.81
N LEU A 18 -5.65 -12.01 21.65
CA LEU A 18 -4.94 -11.14 20.73
C LEU A 18 -3.48 -10.95 21.12
N GLN A 19 -3.17 -10.79 22.40
CA GLN A 19 -1.78 -10.72 22.91
C GLN A 19 -0.97 -11.99 22.61
N GLN A 20 -1.61 -13.16 22.65
CA GLN A 20 -0.95 -14.43 22.34
C GLN A 20 -0.60 -14.60 20.85
N THR A 21 -1.30 -13.90 19.96
CA THR A 21 -1.00 -13.88 18.52
C THR A 21 0.16 -12.95 18.14
N GLY A 22 0.73 -12.23 19.11
CA GLY A 22 1.96 -11.43 18.94
C GLY A 22 1.75 -10.05 18.30
N ASP A 23 0.51 -9.67 18.00
CA ASP A 23 0.24 -8.53 17.12
C ASP A 23 -0.40 -7.31 17.82
N THR A 24 -0.60 -7.30 19.15
CA THR A 24 -1.53 -6.31 19.73
C THR A 24 -1.13 -5.77 21.10
N CYS A 25 0.12 -5.39 21.30
CA CYS A 25 0.53 -4.87 22.60
C CYS A 25 0.25 -3.37 22.78
N GLU A 26 0.34 -2.58 21.72
CA GLU A 26 0.39 -1.11 21.84
C GLU A 26 -0.92 -0.49 22.31
N LEU A 27 -2.06 -0.88 21.73
CA LEU A 27 -3.36 -0.34 22.15
C LEU A 27 -3.70 -0.69 23.60
N LEU A 28 -3.42 -1.92 24.03
CA LEU A 28 -3.69 -2.37 25.39
C LEU A 28 -2.81 -1.65 26.40
N ASP A 29 -1.56 -1.37 26.06
CA ASP A 29 -0.65 -0.58 26.89
C ASP A 29 -1.10 0.88 26.99
N ILE A 30 -1.57 1.48 25.89
CA ILE A 30 -2.16 2.82 25.88
C ILE A 30 -3.39 2.87 26.79
N LEU A 31 -4.31 1.91 26.67
CA LEU A 31 -5.53 1.86 27.47
C LEU A 31 -5.27 1.57 28.97
N ALA A 32 -4.25 0.75 29.27
CA ALA A 32 -3.86 0.43 30.64
C ALA A 32 -3.27 1.64 31.39
N ASN A 33 -2.69 2.61 30.67
CA ASN A 33 -2.10 3.82 31.23
C ASN A 33 -3.04 5.04 31.19
N ASP A 34 -4.36 4.83 31.17
CA ASP A 34 -5.38 5.89 31.03
C ASP A 34 -5.17 6.75 29.77
N GLY A 35 -4.40 6.24 28.79
CA GLY A 35 -4.20 6.88 27.50
C GLY A 35 -5.39 6.68 26.58
N TRP A 36 -5.44 7.49 25.55
CA TRP A 36 -6.41 7.38 24.46
C TRP A 36 -5.73 7.67 23.13
N LEU A 37 -6.36 7.25 22.03
CA LEU A 37 -5.90 7.63 20.72
C LEU A 37 -5.89 9.15 20.57
N LYS A 38 -4.79 9.70 20.12
CA LYS A 38 -4.66 11.13 19.82
C LYS A 38 -5.44 11.47 18.54
N ASN A 39 -5.85 12.72 18.42
CA ASN A 39 -6.46 13.22 17.17
C ASN A 39 -5.40 13.56 16.12
N GLU A 40 -4.13 13.70 16.52
CA GLU A 40 -3.03 14.12 15.66
C GLU A 40 -1.73 13.48 16.15
N TYR A 41 -0.94 13.01 15.21
CA TYR A 41 0.34 12.32 15.42
C TYR A 41 1.41 12.98 14.55
N HIS A 42 2.63 13.13 15.07
CA HIS A 42 3.73 13.78 14.37
C HIS A 42 4.98 12.90 14.34
N GLY A 43 5.60 12.82 13.16
CA GLY A 43 6.80 12.02 12.94
C GLY A 43 6.50 10.54 12.72
N GLU A 44 7.46 9.84 12.14
CA GLU A 44 7.32 8.47 11.67
C GLU A 44 6.86 7.52 12.80
N GLU A 45 7.51 7.59 13.95
CA GLU A 45 7.29 6.70 15.09
C GLU A 45 5.90 6.85 15.71
N GLU A 46 5.46 8.10 15.95
CA GLU A 46 4.11 8.35 16.48
C GLU A 46 3.01 7.97 15.47
N ILE A 47 3.20 8.25 14.18
CA ILE A 47 2.23 7.91 13.14
C ILE A 47 2.11 6.39 13.03
N PHE A 48 3.23 5.66 13.05
CA PHE A 48 3.22 4.20 13.02
C PHE A 48 2.45 3.62 14.22
N THR A 49 2.76 4.10 15.43
CA THR A 49 2.07 3.69 16.68
C THR A 49 0.57 3.99 16.61
N GLY A 50 0.19 5.16 16.09
CA GLY A 50 -1.20 5.53 15.89
C GLY A 50 -1.96 4.61 14.94
N LEU A 51 -1.36 4.29 13.80
CA LEU A 51 -1.95 3.37 12.80
C LEU A 51 -2.05 1.94 13.34
N ALA A 52 -1.01 1.44 14.01
CA ALA A 52 -1.03 0.14 14.68
C ALA A 52 -2.17 0.07 15.71
N SER A 53 -2.31 1.10 16.53
CA SER A 53 -3.36 1.20 17.54
C SER A 53 -4.78 1.24 16.95
N LEU A 54 -4.96 1.89 15.80
CA LEU A 54 -6.24 1.88 15.08
C LEU A 54 -6.57 0.48 14.54
N ASN A 55 -5.58 -0.20 13.96
CA ASN A 55 -5.76 -1.58 13.49
C ASN A 55 -6.11 -2.53 14.66
N ASP A 56 -5.41 -2.41 15.78
CA ASP A 56 -5.69 -3.16 16.99
C ASP A 56 -7.10 -2.90 17.53
N LEU A 57 -7.59 -1.66 17.43
CA LEU A 57 -8.94 -1.29 17.84
C LEU A 57 -10.00 -2.04 17.03
N VAL A 58 -9.82 -2.13 15.71
CA VAL A 58 -10.73 -2.87 14.81
C VAL A 58 -10.69 -4.37 15.15
N ARG A 59 -9.51 -4.95 15.31
CA ARG A 59 -9.33 -6.37 15.67
C ARG A 59 -9.94 -6.70 17.03
N LEU A 60 -9.73 -5.84 18.02
CA LEU A 60 -10.29 -5.99 19.37
C LEU A 60 -11.82 -5.91 19.35
N ALA A 61 -12.39 -4.95 18.62
CA ALA A 61 -13.83 -4.85 18.44
C ALA A 61 -14.41 -6.15 17.83
N ALA A 62 -13.78 -6.66 16.78
CA ALA A 62 -14.19 -7.91 16.14
C ALA A 62 -14.09 -9.11 17.11
N ALA A 63 -12.99 -9.24 17.86
CA ALA A 63 -12.79 -10.32 18.84
C ALA A 63 -13.82 -10.29 19.98
N MET A 64 -14.34 -9.11 20.33
CA MET A 64 -15.42 -8.94 21.33
C MET A 64 -16.82 -9.08 20.74
N GLY A 65 -16.96 -9.44 19.46
CA GLY A 65 -18.25 -9.51 18.77
C GLY A 65 -18.95 -8.15 18.69
N SER A 66 -18.21 -7.07 18.69
CA SER A 66 -18.72 -5.71 18.50
C SER A 66 -18.50 -5.31 17.05
N GLU A 67 -19.55 -4.82 16.40
CA GLU A 67 -19.37 -4.18 15.10
C GLU A 67 -18.62 -2.87 15.29
N PHE A 68 -17.59 -2.67 14.49
CA PHE A 68 -16.92 -1.38 14.41
C PHE A 68 -17.91 -0.40 13.72
N PRO A 69 -18.07 0.84 14.21
CA PRO A 69 -19.07 1.76 13.69
C PRO A 69 -18.63 2.36 12.34
N PHE A 70 -18.46 1.50 11.32
CA PHE A 70 -18.06 1.93 9.98
C PHE A 70 -19.03 2.94 9.35
N ASP A 71 -20.31 2.90 9.73
CA ASP A 71 -21.30 3.86 9.24
C ASP A 71 -20.96 5.31 9.64
N GLU A 72 -20.31 5.50 10.79
CA GLU A 72 -19.85 6.82 11.23
C GLU A 72 -18.64 7.31 10.44
N TYR A 73 -17.92 6.40 9.77
CA TYR A 73 -16.73 6.65 8.96
C TYR A 73 -16.99 6.50 7.45
N ALA A 74 -18.24 6.44 7.03
CA ALA A 74 -18.62 6.31 5.61
C ALA A 74 -18.21 7.51 4.75
N GLU A 75 -17.81 8.63 5.36
CA GLU A 75 -17.29 9.81 4.66
C GLU A 75 -15.76 9.78 4.64
N VAL A 76 -15.16 9.97 3.46
CA VAL A 76 -13.69 10.00 3.28
C VAL A 76 -13.00 11.02 4.18
N GLN A 77 -13.68 12.13 4.50
CA GLN A 77 -13.15 13.17 5.39
C GLN A 77 -12.95 12.69 6.84
N LYS A 78 -13.54 11.56 7.21
CA LYS A 78 -13.40 10.96 8.54
C LYS A 78 -12.34 9.86 8.59
N LEU A 79 -11.73 9.51 7.46
CA LEU A 79 -10.62 8.57 7.41
C LEU A 79 -9.32 9.22 7.93
N PRO A 80 -8.40 8.44 8.50
CA PRO A 80 -7.07 8.93 8.84
C PRO A 80 -6.38 9.51 7.61
N VAL A 81 -5.80 10.71 7.76
CA VAL A 81 -5.02 11.38 6.72
C VAL A 81 -3.57 11.46 7.20
N ILE A 82 -2.65 11.06 6.34
CA ILE A 82 -1.22 11.14 6.59
C ILE A 82 -0.63 12.13 5.59
N ASP A 83 -0.12 13.25 6.10
CA ASP A 83 0.62 14.22 5.31
C ASP A 83 2.11 13.85 5.30
N VAL A 84 2.63 13.52 4.12
CA VAL A 84 4.04 13.13 3.95
C VAL A 84 4.68 13.90 2.80
N GLU A 85 5.97 14.16 2.92
CA GLU A 85 6.77 14.62 1.79
C GLU A 85 7.16 13.41 0.93
N PHE A 86 6.59 13.33 -0.26
CA PHE A 86 6.89 12.25 -1.19
C PHE A 86 8.21 12.56 -1.91
N SER A 87 9.27 11.83 -1.59
CA SER A 87 10.65 12.12 -2.05
C SER A 87 10.78 12.23 -3.57
N HIS A 88 9.97 11.50 -4.33
CA HIS A 88 9.94 11.54 -5.80
C HIS A 88 9.29 12.80 -6.38
N LEU A 89 8.61 13.61 -5.54
CA LEU A 89 8.02 14.90 -5.93
C LEU A 89 8.90 16.09 -5.52
N VAL A 90 9.90 15.87 -4.66
CA VAL A 90 10.80 16.94 -4.18
C VAL A 90 11.63 17.50 -5.34
N GLY A 91 11.59 18.82 -5.50
CA GLY A 91 12.35 19.50 -6.55
C GLY A 91 11.71 19.48 -7.95
N MET A 92 10.50 18.98 -8.10
CA MET A 92 9.75 19.04 -9.34
C MET A 92 8.97 20.36 -9.42
N ASP A 93 9.53 21.37 -10.08
CA ASP A 93 8.92 22.71 -10.24
C ASP A 93 7.53 22.68 -10.93
N ALA A 94 7.25 21.62 -11.67
CA ALA A 94 5.96 21.45 -12.38
C ALA A 94 4.84 20.88 -11.48
N CYS A 95 5.15 20.42 -10.28
CA CYS A 95 4.19 19.78 -9.38
C CYS A 95 3.73 20.76 -8.30
N GLN A 96 2.75 21.60 -8.63
CA GLN A 96 2.06 22.42 -7.63
C GLN A 96 0.78 21.69 -7.19
N GLY A 97 0.63 21.50 -5.88
CA GLY A 97 -0.54 20.88 -5.29
C GLY A 97 -0.24 19.66 -4.43
N THR A 98 -1.28 19.08 -3.89
CA THR A 98 -1.22 17.88 -3.02
C THR A 98 -1.58 16.64 -3.83
N LEU A 99 -0.75 15.61 -3.77
CA LEU A 99 -1.08 14.27 -4.23
C LEU A 99 -1.73 13.51 -3.07
N THR A 100 -2.96 13.05 -3.27
CA THR A 100 -3.65 12.21 -2.30
C THR A 100 -3.68 10.78 -2.82
N LEU A 101 -3.09 9.85 -2.06
CA LEU A 101 -3.22 8.41 -2.27
C LEU A 101 -4.30 7.90 -1.32
N LEU A 102 -5.32 7.25 -1.87
CA LEU A 102 -6.37 6.62 -1.09
C LEU A 102 -6.17 5.11 -1.13
N ASP A 103 -5.87 4.52 0.02
CA ASP A 103 -5.86 3.07 0.20
C ASP A 103 -7.30 2.59 0.38
N THR A 104 -7.68 1.56 -0.35
CA THR A 104 -9.02 1.00 -0.32
C THR A 104 -8.97 -0.44 0.19
N PRO A 105 -9.97 -0.87 0.99
CA PRO A 105 -10.09 -2.26 1.38
C PRO A 105 -10.12 -3.17 0.15
N GLY A 106 -9.50 -4.33 0.26
CA GLY A 106 -9.63 -5.36 -0.78
C GLY A 106 -11.06 -5.85 -0.91
N PRO A 107 -11.46 -6.36 -2.09
CA PRO A 107 -12.85 -6.81 -2.35
C PRO A 107 -13.30 -7.92 -1.41
N ASN A 108 -12.38 -8.78 -0.95
CA ASN A 108 -12.67 -9.83 0.04
C ASN A 108 -12.75 -9.31 1.49
N GLU A 109 -12.28 -8.10 1.76
CA GLU A 109 -12.34 -7.43 3.06
C GLU A 109 -13.60 -6.55 3.17
N ALA A 110 -14.14 -6.14 2.04
CA ALA A 110 -15.29 -5.26 1.92
C ALA A 110 -16.64 -5.97 2.22
N GLY A 111 -16.68 -6.96 3.10
CA GLY A 111 -17.91 -7.70 3.47
C GLY A 111 -19.08 -6.85 3.98
N GLN A 112 -18.99 -5.51 3.81
CA GLN A 112 -20.02 -4.54 4.18
C GLN A 112 -20.47 -3.73 2.95
N PRO A 113 -21.77 -3.73 2.60
CA PRO A 113 -22.33 -3.03 1.44
C PRO A 113 -22.00 -1.53 1.40
N GLN A 114 -21.88 -0.89 2.57
CA GLN A 114 -21.55 0.54 2.67
C GLN A 114 -20.14 0.85 2.18
N MET A 115 -19.18 -0.04 2.45
CA MET A 115 -17.78 0.13 1.98
C MET A 115 -17.69 -0.01 0.47
N GLU A 116 -18.46 -0.90 -0.15
CA GLU A 116 -18.52 -1.01 -1.62
C GLU A 116 -19.01 0.28 -2.27
N VAL A 117 -20.06 0.90 -1.71
CA VAL A 117 -20.61 2.17 -2.22
C VAL A 117 -19.59 3.28 -2.10
N MET A 118 -18.93 3.42 -0.93
CA MET A 118 -17.88 4.42 -0.72
C MET A 118 -16.70 4.21 -1.66
N MET A 119 -16.23 2.98 -1.82
CA MET A 119 -15.15 2.63 -2.72
C MET A 119 -15.50 3.01 -4.17
N ARG A 120 -16.68 2.65 -4.64
CA ARG A 120 -17.16 2.99 -5.99
C ARG A 120 -17.20 4.50 -6.23
N ASP A 121 -17.69 5.27 -5.26
CA ASP A 121 -17.73 6.74 -5.32
C ASP A 121 -16.30 7.34 -5.41
N GLN A 122 -15.35 6.82 -4.64
CA GLN A 122 -13.96 7.26 -4.70
C GLN A 122 -13.27 6.89 -6.03
N LEU A 123 -13.50 5.67 -6.53
CA LEU A 123 -12.99 5.25 -7.83
C LEU A 123 -13.50 6.14 -8.98
N GLN A 124 -14.76 6.61 -8.89
CA GLN A 124 -15.32 7.55 -9.87
C GLN A 124 -14.65 8.93 -9.83
N LYS A 125 -14.26 9.39 -8.64
CA LYS A 125 -13.67 10.72 -8.42
C LYS A 125 -12.15 10.75 -8.62
N ALA A 126 -11.47 9.61 -8.51
CA ALA A 126 -10.02 9.52 -8.60
C ALA A 126 -9.52 9.93 -9.99
N SER A 127 -8.41 10.66 -10.06
CA SER A 127 -7.74 11.02 -11.32
C SER A 127 -7.04 9.82 -11.99
N ALA A 128 -6.60 8.87 -11.18
CA ALA A 128 -6.06 7.58 -11.61
C ALA A 128 -6.49 6.50 -10.61
N VAL A 129 -6.64 5.29 -11.09
CA VAL A 129 -6.95 4.10 -10.29
C VAL A 129 -5.87 3.08 -10.54
N LEU A 130 -5.17 2.65 -9.48
CA LEU A 130 -4.16 1.63 -9.54
C LEU A 130 -4.71 0.35 -8.89
N ALA A 131 -5.03 -0.65 -9.70
CA ALA A 131 -5.34 -1.98 -9.20
C ALA A 131 -4.03 -2.74 -8.97
N VAL A 132 -3.93 -3.43 -7.82
CA VAL A 132 -2.77 -4.26 -7.48
C VAL A 132 -3.18 -5.73 -7.55
N MET A 133 -2.50 -6.48 -8.42
CA MET A 133 -2.68 -7.91 -8.61
C MET A 133 -1.46 -8.67 -8.07
N ASP A 134 -1.67 -9.85 -7.55
CA ASP A 134 -0.60 -10.77 -7.15
C ASP A 134 -0.22 -11.66 -8.34
N TYR A 135 1.03 -11.57 -8.80
CA TYR A 135 1.56 -12.40 -9.89
C TYR A 135 1.38 -13.90 -9.63
N THR A 136 1.55 -14.32 -8.38
CA THR A 136 1.47 -15.74 -8.00
C THR A 136 0.06 -16.31 -8.12
N GLN A 137 -0.95 -15.46 -8.15
CA GLN A 137 -2.36 -15.84 -8.26
C GLN A 137 -2.88 -15.84 -9.71
N MET A 138 -2.15 -15.26 -10.65
CA MET A 138 -2.60 -15.07 -12.05
C MET A 138 -2.94 -16.35 -12.81
N ASN A 139 -2.43 -17.50 -12.39
CA ASN A 139 -2.64 -18.81 -13.04
C ASN A 139 -3.43 -19.79 -12.15
N SER A 140 -4.07 -19.31 -11.09
CA SER A 140 -4.81 -20.14 -10.14
C SER A 140 -6.33 -20.12 -10.42
N LYS A 141 -7.09 -21.00 -9.72
CA LYS A 141 -8.56 -20.94 -9.76
C LYS A 141 -9.15 -19.64 -9.20
N ALA A 142 -8.36 -18.87 -8.46
CA ALA A 142 -8.70 -17.52 -8.01
C ALA A 142 -8.77 -16.49 -9.17
N ASP A 143 -8.31 -16.86 -10.36
CA ASP A 143 -8.29 -16.03 -11.55
C ASP A 143 -9.69 -15.49 -11.94
N GLU A 144 -10.75 -16.27 -11.71
CA GLU A 144 -12.13 -15.85 -12.05
C GLU A 144 -12.64 -14.74 -11.14
N ASP A 145 -12.31 -14.77 -9.86
CA ASP A 145 -12.72 -13.72 -8.91
C ASP A 145 -11.91 -12.45 -9.17
N VAL A 146 -10.60 -12.56 -9.40
CA VAL A 146 -9.74 -11.44 -9.81
C VAL A 146 -10.24 -10.78 -11.11
N ARG A 147 -10.69 -11.57 -12.09
CA ARG A 147 -11.30 -11.05 -13.33
C ARG A 147 -12.58 -10.26 -13.08
N LYS A 148 -13.46 -10.77 -12.22
CA LYS A 148 -14.71 -10.07 -11.87
C LYS A 148 -14.42 -8.74 -11.22
N GLU A 149 -13.47 -8.70 -10.30
CA GLU A 149 -13.06 -7.49 -9.59
C GLU A 149 -12.43 -6.47 -10.53
N LEU A 150 -11.50 -6.88 -11.38
CA LEU A 150 -10.89 -6.01 -12.36
C LEU A 150 -11.92 -5.43 -13.35
N ASN A 151 -12.87 -6.24 -13.81
CA ASN A 151 -13.92 -5.74 -14.68
C ASN A 151 -14.80 -4.71 -13.96
N ALA A 152 -15.19 -4.96 -12.71
CA ALA A 152 -15.96 -4.01 -11.91
C ALA A 152 -15.21 -2.67 -11.70
N ILE A 153 -13.91 -2.72 -11.46
CA ILE A 153 -13.07 -1.53 -11.35
C ILE A 153 -12.92 -0.82 -12.70
N ALA A 154 -12.71 -1.58 -13.78
CA ALA A 154 -12.58 -1.04 -15.14
C ALA A 154 -13.83 -0.28 -15.58
N ASP A 155 -15.02 -0.83 -15.30
CA ASP A 155 -16.30 -0.20 -15.61
C ASP A 155 -16.49 1.15 -14.90
N VAL A 156 -16.00 1.26 -13.66
CA VAL A 156 -16.13 2.48 -12.83
C VAL A 156 -15.04 3.50 -13.16
N SER A 157 -13.82 3.04 -13.46
CA SER A 157 -12.65 3.92 -13.65
C SER A 157 -12.59 4.60 -15.02
N ALA A 158 -13.42 4.19 -15.97
CA ALA A 158 -13.60 4.88 -17.27
C ALA A 158 -12.28 5.25 -17.99
N GLY A 159 -11.37 4.30 -18.17
CA GLY A 159 -10.09 4.50 -18.87
C GLY A 159 -8.98 5.14 -18.04
N ARG A 160 -9.18 5.29 -16.72
CA ARG A 160 -8.17 5.78 -15.75
C ARG A 160 -7.50 4.63 -14.99
N LEU A 161 -7.80 3.39 -15.37
CA LEU A 161 -7.24 2.19 -14.76
C LEU A 161 -5.80 1.96 -15.19
N PHE A 162 -4.97 1.68 -14.19
CA PHE A 162 -3.63 1.15 -14.29
C PHE A 162 -3.55 -0.12 -13.43
N VAL A 163 -2.67 -1.05 -13.78
CA VAL A 163 -2.53 -2.31 -13.05
C VAL A 163 -1.06 -2.54 -12.68
N LEU A 164 -0.78 -2.70 -11.40
CA LEU A 164 0.48 -3.24 -10.91
C LEU A 164 0.33 -4.74 -10.71
N VAL A 165 1.13 -5.53 -11.42
CA VAL A 165 1.26 -6.95 -11.16
C VAL A 165 2.43 -7.14 -10.19
N ASN A 166 2.10 -7.10 -8.90
CA ASN A 166 3.05 -7.17 -7.80
C ASN A 166 3.58 -8.59 -7.58
N LYS A 167 4.66 -8.72 -6.81
CA LYS A 167 5.39 -9.98 -6.56
C LYS A 167 5.96 -10.61 -7.85
N PHE A 168 6.33 -9.78 -8.81
CA PHE A 168 6.93 -10.26 -10.05
C PHE A 168 8.32 -10.87 -9.84
N ASP A 169 8.98 -10.55 -8.73
CA ASP A 169 10.21 -11.18 -8.24
C ASP A 169 10.02 -12.67 -7.88
N GLU A 170 8.80 -13.09 -7.52
CA GLU A 170 8.48 -14.50 -7.22
C GLU A 170 8.28 -15.35 -8.50
N LYS A 171 8.55 -14.78 -9.65
CA LYS A 171 8.44 -15.46 -10.94
C LYS A 171 9.40 -16.65 -11.05
N ASP A 172 8.86 -17.81 -11.36
CA ASP A 172 9.66 -18.98 -11.71
C ASP A 172 10.53 -18.72 -12.94
N ARG A 173 11.65 -19.46 -13.06
CA ARG A 173 12.56 -19.36 -14.21
C ARG A 173 11.85 -19.52 -15.56
N ASN A 174 10.81 -20.35 -15.62
CA ASN A 174 10.00 -20.59 -16.80
C ASN A 174 8.67 -19.83 -16.78
N GLY A 175 8.48 -18.91 -15.83
CA GLY A 175 7.28 -18.09 -15.70
C GLY A 175 7.20 -17.03 -16.80
N ASP A 176 6.02 -16.43 -16.92
CA ASP A 176 5.75 -15.41 -17.92
C ASP A 176 6.66 -14.18 -17.72
N GLY A 177 7.31 -13.75 -18.81
CA GLY A 177 8.09 -12.51 -18.80
C GLY A 177 7.19 -11.26 -18.73
N ALA A 178 7.80 -10.12 -18.44
CA ALA A 178 7.08 -8.84 -18.26
C ALA A 178 6.16 -8.51 -19.46
N ASP A 179 6.64 -8.70 -20.68
CA ASP A 179 5.85 -8.42 -21.89
C ASP A 179 4.67 -9.38 -22.05
N THR A 180 4.83 -10.64 -21.67
CA THR A 180 3.74 -11.63 -21.66
C THR A 180 2.67 -11.23 -20.65
N VAL A 181 3.07 -10.81 -19.45
CA VAL A 181 2.16 -10.33 -18.39
C VAL A 181 1.40 -9.09 -18.87
N ARG A 182 2.09 -8.13 -19.50
CA ARG A 182 1.45 -6.93 -20.09
C ARG A 182 0.38 -7.27 -21.13
N GLN A 183 0.52 -8.34 -21.84
CA GLN A 183 -0.47 -8.80 -22.84
C GLN A 183 -1.60 -9.63 -22.19
N LYS A 184 -1.28 -10.44 -21.21
CA LYS A 184 -2.26 -11.32 -20.53
C LYS A 184 -3.30 -10.55 -19.73
N VAL A 185 -2.88 -9.55 -18.95
CA VAL A 185 -3.80 -8.82 -18.06
C VAL A 185 -4.93 -8.14 -18.82
N PRO A 186 -4.70 -7.37 -19.91
CA PRO A 186 -5.80 -6.83 -20.72
C PRO A 186 -6.70 -7.91 -21.31
N ALA A 187 -6.15 -9.04 -21.70
CA ALA A 187 -6.94 -10.15 -22.26
C ALA A 187 -7.87 -10.82 -21.24
N MET A 188 -7.66 -10.59 -19.94
CA MET A 188 -8.57 -11.03 -18.87
C MET A 188 -9.81 -10.15 -18.76
N LEU A 189 -9.79 -8.93 -19.29
CA LEU A 189 -10.91 -8.00 -19.22
C LEU A 189 -11.90 -8.23 -20.37
N ASN A 190 -13.17 -7.95 -20.11
CA ASN A 190 -14.24 -8.08 -21.09
C ASN A 190 -14.31 -6.91 -22.08
N SER A 191 -13.41 -5.93 -21.96
CA SER A 191 -13.42 -4.71 -22.76
C SER A 191 -12.00 -4.21 -23.05
N ASP A 192 -11.84 -3.43 -24.12
CA ASP A 192 -10.57 -2.79 -24.52
C ASP A 192 -10.19 -1.58 -23.64
N VAL A 193 -10.63 -1.56 -22.37
CA VAL A 193 -10.47 -0.40 -21.47
C VAL A 193 -9.04 -0.28 -20.95
N LEU A 194 -8.29 -1.39 -20.89
CA LEU A 194 -6.92 -1.43 -20.36
C LEU A 194 -5.92 -1.75 -21.47
N PRO A 195 -5.15 -0.80 -21.99
CA PRO A 195 -4.06 -1.11 -22.89
C PRO A 195 -2.87 -1.75 -22.15
N ALA A 196 -2.11 -2.58 -22.84
CA ALA A 196 -0.92 -3.27 -22.30
C ALA A 196 0.12 -2.28 -21.71
N SER A 197 0.18 -1.06 -22.24
CA SER A 197 1.05 0.01 -21.72
C SER A 197 0.68 0.53 -20.33
N ARG A 198 -0.47 0.16 -19.80
CA ARG A 198 -0.92 0.50 -18.44
C ARG A 198 -0.82 -0.66 -17.45
N VAL A 199 -0.12 -1.72 -17.84
CA VAL A 199 0.16 -2.87 -16.98
C VAL A 199 1.65 -2.87 -16.63
N TYR A 200 1.93 -2.84 -15.33
CA TYR A 200 3.26 -2.72 -14.77
C TYR A 200 3.59 -3.96 -13.93
N PRO A 201 4.30 -4.95 -14.49
CA PRO A 201 4.90 -6.01 -13.65
C PRO A 201 5.99 -5.41 -12.79
N GLY A 202 6.00 -5.72 -11.48
CA GLY A 202 7.01 -5.20 -10.57
C GLY A 202 6.99 -5.84 -9.20
N SER A 203 7.96 -5.51 -8.37
CA SER A 203 8.09 -5.95 -6.99
C SER A 203 8.09 -4.77 -6.03
N SER A 204 6.98 -4.56 -5.36
CA SER A 204 6.90 -3.52 -4.30
C SER A 204 7.83 -3.82 -3.14
N ARG A 205 8.08 -5.10 -2.83
CA ARG A 205 9.00 -5.51 -1.76
C ARG A 205 10.44 -5.13 -2.09
N GLN A 206 10.91 -5.44 -3.29
CA GLN A 206 12.26 -5.07 -3.72
C GLN A 206 12.42 -3.55 -3.78
N ALA A 207 11.43 -2.83 -4.32
CA ALA A 207 11.44 -1.37 -4.36
C ALA A 207 11.49 -0.75 -2.95
N TYR A 208 10.70 -1.27 -2.00
CA TYR A 208 10.72 -0.82 -0.62
C TYR A 208 12.09 -1.01 0.03
N LEU A 209 12.68 -2.20 -0.06
CA LEU A 209 13.98 -2.51 0.53
C LEU A 209 15.08 -1.66 -0.08
N ALA A 210 15.09 -1.51 -1.40
CA ALA A 210 16.04 -0.67 -2.12
C ALA A 210 15.94 0.80 -1.71
N ASN A 211 14.73 1.37 -1.72
CA ASN A 211 14.52 2.77 -1.37
C ASN A 211 14.89 3.06 0.08
N ARG A 212 14.54 2.16 1.00
CA ARG A 212 14.90 2.27 2.42
C ARG A 212 16.41 2.23 2.61
N ALA A 213 17.12 1.30 1.94
CA ALA A 213 18.58 1.21 1.99
C ALA A 213 19.24 2.50 1.46
N LEU A 214 18.80 3.00 0.30
CA LEU A 214 19.31 4.25 -0.28
C LEU A 214 19.03 5.47 0.62
N HIS A 215 17.89 5.49 1.31
CA HIS A 215 17.57 6.54 2.28
C HIS A 215 18.52 6.52 3.48
N GLU A 216 18.71 5.34 4.08
CA GLU A 216 19.61 5.16 5.22
C GLU A 216 21.06 5.50 4.87
N LEU A 217 21.55 5.03 3.72
CA LEU A 217 22.90 5.32 3.26
C LEU A 217 23.13 6.82 3.03
N ARG A 218 22.13 7.52 2.46
CA ARG A 218 22.19 8.99 2.29
C ARG A 218 22.18 9.73 3.61
N LYS A 219 21.38 9.27 4.59
CA LYS A 219 21.20 9.94 5.88
C LYS A 219 22.35 9.65 6.85
N ASN A 220 22.75 8.39 6.95
CA ASN A 220 23.64 7.89 8.00
C ASN A 220 24.99 7.38 7.46
N GLY A 221 25.15 7.23 6.16
CA GLY A 221 26.36 6.70 5.51
C GLY A 221 26.54 5.19 5.67
N THR A 222 25.71 4.53 6.48
CA THR A 222 25.79 3.10 6.78
C THR A 222 24.40 2.51 6.98
N LEU A 223 24.27 1.18 6.86
CA LEU A 223 23.02 0.48 7.17
C LEU A 223 22.99 0.05 8.65
N PRO A 224 21.81 0.11 9.32
CA PRO A 224 21.64 -0.30 10.71
C PRO A 224 21.64 -1.84 10.82
N VAL A 225 22.76 -2.41 11.30
CA VAL A 225 23.00 -3.87 11.31
C VAL A 225 21.95 -4.65 12.12
N ASP A 226 21.38 -4.05 13.16
CA ASP A 226 20.46 -4.72 14.09
C ASP A 226 19.00 -4.72 13.59
N GLU A 227 18.71 -4.05 12.51
CA GLU A 227 17.37 -3.98 11.92
C GLU A 227 17.05 -5.22 11.07
N ALA A 228 15.87 -5.81 11.26
CA ALA A 228 15.44 -7.02 10.55
C ALA A 228 15.32 -6.82 9.03
N TRP A 229 14.85 -5.65 8.59
CA TRP A 229 14.73 -5.34 7.17
C TRP A 229 16.08 -5.33 6.42
N VAL A 230 17.20 -5.08 7.14
CA VAL A 230 18.54 -5.14 6.56
C VAL A 230 18.93 -6.56 6.19
N ASP A 231 18.50 -7.56 6.96
CA ASP A 231 18.67 -8.97 6.59
C ASP A 231 17.90 -9.30 5.31
N ASP A 232 16.69 -8.77 5.18
CA ASP A 232 15.87 -8.94 3.98
C ASP A 232 16.51 -8.25 2.77
N PHE A 233 16.98 -7.00 2.93
CA PHE A 233 17.69 -6.27 1.89
C PHE A 233 18.94 -7.02 1.40
N VAL A 234 19.81 -7.43 2.34
CA VAL A 234 21.03 -8.14 1.97
C VAL A 234 20.73 -9.47 1.26
N ARG A 235 19.68 -10.17 1.69
CA ARG A 235 19.24 -11.41 1.05
C ARG A 235 18.74 -11.17 -0.37
N GLU A 236 17.94 -10.15 -0.57
CA GLU A 236 17.39 -9.81 -1.89
C GLU A 236 18.47 -9.30 -2.85
N ALA A 237 19.31 -8.35 -2.41
CA ALA A 237 20.30 -7.71 -3.26
C ALA A 237 21.55 -8.58 -3.51
N PHE A 238 21.97 -9.36 -2.51
CA PHE A 238 23.25 -10.06 -2.52
C PHE A 238 23.17 -11.58 -2.29
N GLY A 239 21.98 -12.10 -2.07
CA GLY A 239 21.77 -13.53 -1.83
C GLY A 239 22.43 -14.01 -0.53
N ARG A 240 23.52 -14.80 -0.64
CA ARG A 240 24.19 -15.41 0.53
C ARG A 240 25.36 -14.59 1.10
N MET A 241 25.53 -13.33 0.70
CA MET A 241 26.58 -12.49 1.23
C MET A 241 26.36 -12.20 2.72
N LYS A 242 27.46 -12.05 3.47
CA LYS A 242 27.39 -11.76 4.91
C LYS A 242 26.94 -10.32 5.14
N LYS A 243 25.88 -10.13 5.93
CA LYS A 243 25.30 -8.83 6.29
C LYS A 243 26.36 -7.84 6.79
N ASP A 244 27.21 -8.26 7.74
CA ASP A 244 28.25 -7.39 8.33
C ASP A 244 29.24 -6.83 7.29
N TYR A 245 29.45 -7.53 6.20
CA TYR A 245 30.32 -7.06 5.13
C TYR A 245 29.62 -5.97 4.32
N VAL A 246 28.39 -6.22 3.91
CA VAL A 246 27.56 -5.25 3.15
C VAL A 246 27.33 -3.97 3.94
N CYS A 247 26.99 -4.09 5.24
CA CYS A 247 26.69 -2.93 6.09
C CYS A 247 27.91 -2.03 6.35
N LYS A 248 29.15 -2.56 6.22
CA LYS A 248 30.40 -1.81 6.41
C LYS A 248 30.91 -1.17 5.13
N ASP A 249 30.41 -1.58 3.99
CA ASP A 249 30.81 -1.11 2.68
C ASP A 249 29.64 -0.33 2.04
N SER A 250 29.63 0.99 2.25
CA SER A 250 28.55 1.85 1.77
C SER A 250 28.46 1.93 0.25
N GLU A 251 29.59 1.77 -0.46
CA GLU A 251 29.63 1.79 -1.91
C GLU A 251 28.97 0.52 -2.47
N LEU A 252 29.36 -0.65 -1.95
CA LEU A 252 28.73 -1.93 -2.29
C LEU A 252 27.25 -1.93 -1.96
N ALA A 253 26.86 -1.45 -0.77
CA ALA A 253 25.47 -1.39 -0.35
C ALA A 253 24.63 -0.47 -1.26
N THR A 254 25.19 0.66 -1.71
CA THR A 254 24.54 1.59 -2.64
C THR A 254 24.36 0.95 -4.02
N GLU A 255 25.39 0.28 -4.53
CA GLU A 255 25.31 -0.46 -5.80
C GLU A 255 24.19 -1.52 -5.74
N GLY A 256 24.21 -2.37 -4.71
CA GLY A 256 23.17 -3.40 -4.54
C GLY A 256 21.76 -2.85 -4.37
N ALA A 257 21.60 -1.71 -3.68
CA ALA A 257 20.31 -1.06 -3.56
C ALA A 257 19.83 -0.46 -4.89
N THR A 258 20.76 0.09 -5.69
CA THR A 258 20.43 0.62 -7.02
C THR A 258 20.01 -0.51 -7.97
N ASP A 259 20.76 -1.59 -8.01
CA ASP A 259 20.43 -2.77 -8.82
C ASP A 259 19.07 -3.37 -8.42
N LEU A 260 18.81 -3.44 -7.11
CA LEU A 260 17.54 -3.95 -6.59
C LEU A 260 16.37 -3.03 -6.95
N TRP A 261 16.59 -1.70 -6.93
CA TRP A 261 15.58 -0.73 -7.37
C TRP A 261 15.25 -0.89 -8.85
N GLU A 262 16.26 -0.96 -9.70
CA GLU A 262 16.09 -1.19 -11.15
C GLU A 262 15.40 -2.52 -11.43
N GLY A 263 15.82 -3.58 -10.73
CA GLY A 263 15.22 -4.92 -10.83
C GLY A 263 13.77 -4.99 -10.39
N SER A 264 13.35 -4.10 -9.49
CA SER A 264 11.97 -4.03 -9.00
C SER A 264 10.95 -3.62 -10.05
N LEU A 265 11.37 -2.94 -11.12
CA LEU A 265 10.55 -2.38 -12.20
C LEU A 265 9.50 -1.34 -11.75
N ILE A 266 9.55 -0.84 -10.51
CA ILE A 266 8.58 0.10 -9.95
C ILE A 266 8.79 1.54 -10.43
N ASP A 267 10.00 1.91 -10.82
CA ASP A 267 10.33 3.26 -11.27
C ASP A 267 9.42 3.74 -12.42
N GLN A 268 9.14 2.87 -13.38
CA GLN A 268 8.23 3.16 -14.50
C GLN A 268 6.82 3.46 -14.01
N LEU A 269 6.31 2.68 -13.03
CA LEU A 269 4.99 2.91 -12.43
C LEU A 269 4.94 4.30 -11.75
N ILE A 270 5.95 4.64 -10.94
CA ILE A 270 6.00 5.93 -10.26
C ILE A 270 5.98 7.06 -11.29
N THR A 271 6.82 6.99 -12.30
CA THR A 271 6.94 8.04 -13.33
C THR A 271 5.68 8.18 -14.17
N GLU A 272 5.14 7.09 -14.69
CA GLU A 272 4.05 7.13 -15.66
C GLU A 272 2.67 7.23 -15.01
N VAL A 273 2.49 6.72 -13.79
CA VAL A 273 1.20 6.75 -13.11
C VAL A 273 1.15 7.89 -12.10
N ILE A 274 2.05 7.90 -11.12
CA ILE A 274 1.99 8.85 -10.00
C ILE A 274 2.35 10.26 -10.47
N LEU A 275 3.54 10.45 -11.02
CA LEU A 275 4.01 11.78 -11.44
C LEU A 275 3.22 12.34 -12.61
N SER A 276 2.89 11.51 -13.60
CA SER A 276 2.07 11.92 -14.75
C SER A 276 0.63 12.27 -14.34
N SER A 277 0.02 11.51 -13.43
CA SER A 277 -1.33 11.82 -12.93
C SER A 277 -1.34 13.12 -12.12
N HIS A 278 -0.31 13.35 -11.31
CA HIS A 278 -0.17 14.60 -10.55
C HIS A 278 -0.01 15.81 -11.47
N SER A 279 0.87 15.75 -12.46
CA SER A 279 1.09 16.83 -13.42
C SER A 279 -0.14 17.17 -14.28
N ARG A 280 -1.00 16.19 -14.55
CA ARG A 280 -2.24 16.33 -15.31
C ARG A 280 -3.44 16.73 -14.45
N ALA A 281 -3.36 16.64 -13.14
CA ALA A 281 -4.49 16.89 -12.23
C ALA A 281 -5.03 18.32 -12.38
N ALA A 282 -4.17 19.31 -12.57
CA ALA A 282 -4.56 20.69 -12.81
C ALA A 282 -5.36 20.86 -14.12
N ALA A 283 -4.92 20.23 -15.21
CA ALA A 283 -5.63 20.26 -16.49
C ALA A 283 -7.00 19.56 -16.40
N LEU A 284 -7.05 18.40 -15.75
CA LEU A 284 -8.29 17.65 -15.52
C LEU A 284 -9.29 18.43 -14.64
N ALA A 285 -8.79 19.17 -13.64
CA ALA A 285 -9.64 20.02 -12.81
C ALA A 285 -10.26 21.17 -13.61
N VAL A 286 -9.48 21.80 -14.51
CA VAL A 286 -9.97 22.85 -15.41
C VAL A 286 -11.02 22.30 -16.39
N ASP A 287 -10.74 21.16 -17.03
CA ASP A 287 -11.68 20.52 -17.96
C ASP A 287 -12.98 20.10 -17.27
N SER A 288 -12.87 19.58 -16.04
CA SER A 288 -14.04 19.22 -15.23
C SER A 288 -14.87 20.44 -14.80
N ALA A 289 -14.22 21.55 -14.49
CA ALA A 289 -14.90 22.80 -14.16
C ALA A 289 -15.58 23.41 -15.41
N ALA A 290 -14.89 23.37 -16.55
CA ALA A 290 -15.46 23.89 -17.82
C ALA A 290 -16.66 23.06 -18.30
N ALA A 291 -16.69 21.75 -18.06
CA ALA A 291 -17.81 20.88 -18.40
C ALA A 291 -19.06 21.07 -17.51
N LYS A 292 -18.91 21.78 -16.38
CA LYS A 292 -20.02 22.09 -15.43
C LYS A 292 -20.62 23.50 -15.63
N LEU A 293 -20.01 24.32 -16.47
CA LEU A 293 -20.47 25.62 -16.89
C LEU A 293 -21.29 25.53 -18.18
#